data_1df2f3cb6d350bf39ea51220876a3b84
#
_entry.id   1df2f3cb6d350bf39ea51220876a3b84
#
_cell.length_a   1.000
_cell.length_b   1.000
_cell.length_c   1.000
_cell.angle_alpha   90.00
_cell.angle_beta   90.00
_cell.angle_gamma   90.00
#
_symmetry.space_group_name_H-M   'P 1'
#
loop_
_entity.id
_entity.type
_entity.pdbx_description
1 polymer ?
#
loop_
_entity_poly.entity_id
_entity_poly.type
_entity_poly.pdbx_seq_one_letter_code
_entity_poly.pdbx_strand_id
1 'polypeptide(L)'
;MKEKVTYSSDLKYFFDLCNRANSNNLVAQFDLAKLYLHINRENTNKKAFLLLKKLANQSYNAVQTNVQYMLARCYEKGCGITKNYKQSAKWYRQAYINANNDIYKAFENEIGDIIDEALNEPESEEITPEFIECVTENAENGDSASQEYLANLYWRGDEKIKANNEKFVYWAEKAARQGDYLSAFHLGRYYETKRQYKNASNWYKTAAKLNIMRRNKITTRNSSGNYIK
;
A
#
# COMPACT_ATOMS: atom_id res chain seq x y z
N MET A 1 40.38 36.29 12.13
CA MET A 1 39.12 35.87 12.76
C MET A 1 38.20 35.31 11.69
N LYS A 2 37.84 34.02 11.76
CA LYS A 2 36.84 33.45 10.83
C LYS A 2 35.48 33.90 11.35
N GLU A 3 34.75 34.68 10.59
CA GLU A 3 33.35 35.00 10.88
C GLU A 3 32.55 33.72 11.05
N LYS A 4 31.91 33.58 12.21
CA LYS A 4 30.93 32.51 12.46
C LYS A 4 29.68 32.86 11.65
N VAL A 5 29.53 32.25 10.47
CA VAL A 5 28.28 32.33 9.71
C VAL A 5 27.22 31.60 10.52
N THR A 6 26.28 32.33 11.11
CA THR A 6 25.10 31.79 11.77
C THR A 6 24.09 31.46 10.69
N TYR A 7 23.99 30.19 10.36
CA TYR A 7 22.92 29.68 9.46
C TYR A 7 21.58 29.72 10.18
N SER A 8 20.47 29.97 9.45
CA SER A 8 19.13 29.77 9.96
C SER A 8 18.94 28.32 10.39
N SER A 9 18.02 28.06 11.34
CA SER A 9 17.71 26.71 11.84
C SER A 9 17.43 25.73 10.69
N ASP A 10 16.73 26.19 9.67
CA ASP A 10 16.34 25.38 8.49
C ASP A 10 17.53 25.00 7.63
N LEU A 11 18.49 25.91 7.47
CA LEU A 11 19.70 25.66 6.70
C LEU A 11 20.61 24.68 7.42
N LYS A 12 20.71 24.79 8.75
CA LYS A 12 21.45 23.84 9.60
C LYS A 12 20.83 22.44 9.56
N TYR A 13 19.52 22.34 9.63
CA TYR A 13 18.79 21.08 9.47
C TYR A 13 19.05 20.45 8.10
N PHE A 14 19.00 21.23 7.04
CA PHE A 14 19.28 20.76 5.68
C PHE A 14 20.70 20.19 5.55
N PHE A 15 21.72 20.89 6.06
CA PHE A 15 23.09 20.40 6.04
C PHE A 15 23.27 19.12 6.85
N ASP A 16 22.67 19.02 8.03
CA ASP A 16 22.68 17.78 8.85
C ASP A 16 22.03 16.62 8.09
N LEU A 17 20.86 16.85 7.50
CA LEU A 17 20.18 15.86 6.68
C LEU A 17 21.02 15.37 5.50
N CYS A 18 21.69 16.28 4.79
CA CYS A 18 22.62 15.95 3.70
C CYS A 18 23.80 15.10 4.19
N ASN A 19 24.40 15.46 5.33
CA ASN A 19 25.53 14.72 5.90
C ASN A 19 25.11 13.29 6.30
N ARG A 20 23.96 13.13 6.95
CA ARG A 20 23.43 11.80 7.30
C ARG A 20 23.07 10.97 6.07
N ALA A 21 22.50 11.59 5.05
CA ALA A 21 22.19 10.92 3.78
C ALA A 21 23.46 10.44 3.06
N ASN A 22 24.54 11.25 3.07
CA ASN A 22 25.84 10.90 2.52
C ASN A 22 26.54 9.76 3.30
N SER A 23 26.23 9.61 4.59
CA SER A 23 26.73 8.52 5.45
C SER A 23 25.91 7.22 5.31
N ASN A 24 25.22 7.01 4.19
CA ASN A 24 24.39 5.86 3.89
C ASN A 24 23.21 5.61 4.86
N ASN A 25 22.77 6.64 5.61
CA ASN A 25 21.56 6.53 6.42
C ASN A 25 20.31 6.53 5.52
N LEU A 26 19.65 5.39 5.41
CA LEU A 26 18.53 5.18 4.49
C LEU A 26 17.32 6.07 4.81
N VAL A 27 17.05 6.30 6.10
CA VAL A 27 15.96 7.19 6.54
C VAL A 27 16.28 8.62 6.11
N ALA A 28 17.50 9.09 6.35
CA ALA A 28 17.92 10.43 5.94
C ALA A 28 17.91 10.58 4.41
N GLN A 29 18.30 9.57 3.65
CA GLN A 29 18.19 9.57 2.19
C GLN A 29 16.73 9.68 1.73
N PHE A 30 15.83 8.98 2.38
CA PHE A 30 14.40 9.05 2.08
C PHE A 30 13.81 10.43 2.45
N ASP A 31 14.17 10.99 3.62
CA ASP A 31 13.74 12.33 4.03
C ASP A 31 14.27 13.41 3.09
N LEU A 32 15.50 13.27 2.61
CA LEU A 32 16.08 14.16 1.61
C LEU A 32 15.32 14.09 0.27
N ALA A 33 14.91 12.90 -0.15
CA ALA A 33 14.09 12.72 -1.35
C ALA A 33 12.72 13.39 -1.20
N LYS A 34 12.07 13.27 -0.03
CA LYS A 34 10.81 13.98 0.26
C LYS A 34 10.97 15.49 0.20
N LEU A 35 12.04 16.00 0.79
CA LEU A 35 12.35 17.44 0.76
C LEU A 35 12.56 17.94 -0.66
N TYR A 36 13.30 17.21 -1.50
CA TYR A 36 13.48 17.56 -2.90
C TYR A 36 12.17 17.60 -3.69
N LEU A 37 11.24 16.66 -3.43
CA LEU A 37 9.90 16.66 -4.04
C LEU A 37 9.05 17.83 -3.52
N HIS A 38 9.22 18.23 -2.26
CA HIS A 38 8.51 19.37 -1.69
C HIS A 38 8.95 20.70 -2.34
N ILE A 39 10.25 20.87 -2.59
CA ILE A 39 10.81 22.03 -3.33
C ILE A 39 10.23 22.11 -4.75
N ASN A 40 9.94 20.98 -5.36
CA ASN A 40 9.22 20.85 -6.65
C ASN A 40 9.81 21.65 -7.81
N ARG A 41 11.13 21.70 -7.92
CA ARG A 41 11.85 22.24 -9.10
C ARG A 41 12.36 21.09 -9.96
N GLU A 42 12.55 21.31 -11.26
CA GLU A 42 12.99 20.27 -12.19
C GLU A 42 14.23 19.52 -11.71
N ASN A 43 15.28 20.25 -11.31
CA ASN A 43 16.52 19.64 -10.82
C ASN A 43 16.34 18.89 -9.50
N THR A 44 15.53 19.39 -8.56
CA THR A 44 15.27 18.70 -7.29
C THR A 44 14.40 17.47 -7.52
N ASN A 45 13.41 17.53 -8.42
CA ASN A 45 12.60 16.38 -8.80
C ASN A 45 13.43 15.26 -9.43
N LYS A 46 14.40 15.59 -10.31
CA LYS A 46 15.36 14.61 -10.86
C LYS A 46 16.21 13.96 -9.77
N LYS A 47 16.74 14.75 -8.82
CA LYS A 47 17.52 14.23 -7.68
C LYS A 47 16.67 13.32 -6.80
N ALA A 48 15.45 13.73 -6.48
CA ALA A 48 14.51 12.92 -5.70
C ALA A 48 14.20 11.60 -6.39
N PHE A 49 13.86 11.61 -7.68
CA PHE A 49 13.58 10.42 -8.45
C PHE A 49 14.76 9.44 -8.45
N LEU A 50 16.00 9.91 -8.71
CA LEU A 50 17.19 9.06 -8.71
C LEU A 50 17.46 8.46 -7.33
N LEU A 51 17.28 9.24 -6.26
CA LEU A 51 17.47 8.78 -4.90
C LEU A 51 16.41 7.72 -4.51
N LEU A 52 15.14 7.97 -4.81
CA LEU A 52 14.06 7.01 -4.59
C LEU A 52 14.27 5.73 -5.40
N LYS A 53 14.70 5.82 -6.65
CA LYS A 53 15.01 4.67 -7.50
C LYS A 53 16.17 3.84 -6.95
N LYS A 54 17.21 4.49 -6.45
CA LYS A 54 18.34 3.82 -5.77
C LYS A 54 17.85 3.06 -4.53
N LEU A 55 17.09 3.73 -3.66
CA LEU A 55 16.56 3.17 -2.41
C LEU A 55 15.59 2.01 -2.67
N ALA A 56 14.71 2.14 -3.68
CA ALA A 56 13.72 1.11 -4.02
C ALA A 56 14.34 -0.21 -4.51
N ASN A 57 15.55 -0.18 -5.03
CA ASN A 57 16.27 -1.35 -5.53
C ASN A 57 17.24 -1.98 -4.50
N GLN A 58 17.33 -1.41 -3.30
CA GLN A 58 18.11 -2.00 -2.22
C GLN A 58 17.34 -3.16 -1.57
N SER A 59 18.08 -3.99 -0.80
CA SER A 59 17.45 -5.03 0.01
C SER A 59 16.41 -4.44 0.94
N TYR A 60 15.42 -5.27 1.32
CA TYR A 60 14.32 -4.87 2.21
C TYR A 60 14.81 -4.11 3.45
N ASN A 61 14.20 -2.97 3.74
CA ASN A 61 14.55 -2.09 4.86
C ASN A 61 13.31 -1.33 5.38
N ALA A 62 13.45 -0.69 6.55
CA ALA A 62 12.36 -0.02 7.26
C ALA A 62 11.61 1.07 6.47
N VAL A 63 12.23 1.65 5.44
CA VAL A 63 11.60 2.70 4.61
C VAL A 63 11.12 2.20 3.25
N GLN A 64 11.35 0.92 2.94
CA GLN A 64 11.16 0.35 1.60
C GLN A 64 9.76 0.57 1.04
N THR A 65 8.73 0.26 1.82
CA THR A 65 7.33 0.43 1.42
C THR A 65 7.01 1.89 1.03
N ASN A 66 7.46 2.84 1.86
CA ASN A 66 7.22 4.26 1.63
C ASN A 66 8.03 4.79 0.43
N VAL A 67 9.26 4.31 0.25
CA VAL A 67 10.12 4.62 -0.90
C VAL A 67 9.45 4.17 -2.19
N GLN A 68 8.97 2.94 -2.26
CA GLN A 68 8.29 2.37 -3.43
C GLN A 68 6.99 3.14 -3.75
N TYR A 69 6.22 3.48 -2.73
CA TYR A 69 5.02 4.31 -2.89
C TYR A 69 5.36 5.70 -3.48
N MET A 70 6.41 6.35 -2.97
CA MET A 70 6.82 7.67 -3.47
C MET A 70 7.40 7.59 -4.89
N LEU A 71 8.15 6.53 -5.22
CA LEU A 71 8.64 6.28 -6.57
C LEU A 71 7.50 6.07 -7.57
N ALA A 72 6.46 5.31 -7.17
CA ALA A 72 5.25 5.14 -7.97
C ALA A 72 4.57 6.48 -8.27
N ARG A 73 4.50 7.39 -7.27
CA ARG A 73 3.98 8.76 -7.45
C ARG A 73 4.81 9.58 -8.42
N CYS A 74 6.13 9.42 -8.42
CA CYS A 74 6.99 10.11 -9.40
C CYS A 74 6.66 9.67 -10.82
N TYR A 75 6.46 8.39 -11.08
CA TYR A 75 6.01 7.89 -12.39
C TYR A 75 4.59 8.33 -12.75
N GLU A 76 3.66 8.38 -11.79
CA GLU A 76 2.27 8.82 -12.00
C GLU A 76 2.20 10.30 -12.42
N LYS A 77 2.95 11.14 -11.73
CA LYS A 77 2.91 12.60 -11.91
C LYS A 77 3.93 13.13 -12.92
N GLY A 78 4.97 12.36 -13.21
CA GLY A 78 6.09 12.82 -14.03
C GLY A 78 7.11 13.68 -13.25
N CYS A 79 7.28 13.41 -11.93
CA CYS A 79 8.24 14.16 -11.12
C CYS A 79 9.66 13.64 -11.36
N GLY A 80 10.49 14.41 -12.06
CA GLY A 80 11.86 14.04 -12.39
C GLY A 80 12.03 12.95 -13.45
N ILE A 81 10.93 12.47 -14.03
CA ILE A 81 10.87 11.48 -15.10
C ILE A 81 9.59 11.66 -15.91
N THR A 82 9.56 11.18 -17.14
CA THR A 82 8.34 11.15 -17.97
C THR A 82 7.26 10.27 -17.31
N LYS A 83 6.00 10.71 -17.36
CA LYS A 83 4.86 9.94 -16.85
C LYS A 83 4.81 8.54 -17.44
N ASN A 84 4.66 7.54 -16.58
CA ASN A 84 4.56 6.14 -16.99
C ASN A 84 3.65 5.36 -16.04
N TYR A 85 2.39 5.21 -16.41
CA TYR A 85 1.41 4.51 -15.57
C TYR A 85 1.70 3.02 -15.39
N LYS A 86 2.36 2.36 -16.35
CA LYS A 86 2.77 0.95 -16.21
C LYS A 86 3.83 0.80 -15.10
N GLN A 87 4.83 1.68 -15.07
CA GLN A 87 5.82 1.70 -13.98
C GLN A 87 5.19 2.13 -12.65
N SER A 88 4.29 3.09 -12.67
CA SER A 88 3.54 3.52 -11.48
C SER A 88 2.75 2.35 -10.88
N ALA A 89 1.98 1.60 -11.68
CA ALA A 89 1.24 0.43 -11.23
C ALA A 89 2.15 -0.63 -10.61
N LYS A 90 3.29 -0.92 -11.28
CA LYS A 90 4.30 -1.86 -10.76
C LYS A 90 4.78 -1.48 -9.36
N TRP A 91 5.16 -0.22 -9.15
CA TRP A 91 5.73 0.22 -7.88
C TRP A 91 4.67 0.37 -6.77
N TYR A 92 3.43 0.79 -7.08
CA TYR A 92 2.32 0.76 -6.10
C TYR A 92 1.97 -0.68 -5.68
N ARG A 93 1.94 -1.62 -6.64
CA ARG A 93 1.75 -3.05 -6.34
C ARG A 93 2.82 -3.57 -5.40
N GLN A 94 4.10 -3.22 -5.65
CA GLN A 94 5.20 -3.64 -4.79
C GLN A 94 5.10 -3.03 -3.38
N ALA A 95 4.71 -1.76 -3.28
CA ALA A 95 4.48 -1.11 -1.99
C ALA A 95 3.34 -1.78 -1.20
N TYR A 96 2.26 -2.19 -1.88
CA TYR A 96 1.18 -2.96 -1.26
C TYR A 96 1.69 -4.30 -0.69
N ILE A 97 2.42 -5.07 -1.49
CA ILE A 97 2.95 -6.38 -1.08
C ILE A 97 3.88 -6.23 0.13
N ASN A 98 4.78 -5.25 0.11
CA ASN A 98 5.71 -5.04 1.22
C ASN A 98 5.00 -4.56 2.48
N ALA A 99 3.98 -3.69 2.36
CA ALA A 99 3.19 -3.28 3.51
C ALA A 99 2.44 -4.46 4.15
N ASN A 100 1.97 -5.42 3.34
CA ASN A 100 1.33 -6.63 3.84
C ASN A 100 2.33 -7.54 4.56
N ASN A 101 3.53 -7.72 4.00
CA ASN A 101 4.59 -8.49 4.65
C ASN A 101 5.03 -7.88 5.99
N ASP A 102 5.05 -6.54 6.11
CA ASP A 102 5.33 -5.85 7.36
C ASP A 102 4.28 -6.16 8.43
N ILE A 103 3.01 -6.24 8.03
CA ILE A 103 1.91 -6.61 8.91
C ILE A 103 2.06 -8.05 9.39
N TYR A 104 2.31 -9.00 8.48
CA TYR A 104 2.53 -10.40 8.87
C TYR A 104 3.69 -10.55 9.85
N LYS A 105 4.82 -9.91 9.61
CA LYS A 105 5.96 -9.94 10.53
C LYS A 105 5.67 -9.34 11.91
N ALA A 106 4.82 -8.29 11.97
CA ALA A 106 4.41 -7.71 13.24
C ALA A 106 3.51 -8.65 14.06
N PHE A 107 2.76 -9.53 13.38
CA PHE A 107 1.87 -10.52 14.01
C PHE A 107 2.52 -11.90 14.21
N GLU A 108 3.66 -12.19 13.57
CA GLU A 108 4.30 -13.52 13.61
C GLU A 108 4.61 -13.99 15.05
N ASN A 109 4.83 -13.03 15.97
CA ASN A 109 5.08 -13.32 17.39
C ASN A 109 3.79 -13.45 18.24
N GLU A 110 2.62 -13.01 17.73
CA GLU A 110 1.35 -13.01 18.48
C GLU A 110 0.39 -14.10 17.97
N ILE A 111 0.59 -14.62 16.77
CA ILE A 111 -0.36 -15.49 16.06
C ILE A 111 -0.04 -16.98 16.21
N GLY A 112 1.14 -17.35 16.71
CA GLY A 112 1.48 -18.75 16.89
C GLY A 112 0.39 -19.55 17.62
N ASP A 113 -0.15 -18.97 18.68
CA ASP A 113 -1.17 -19.61 19.53
C ASP A 113 -2.59 -19.53 18.92
N ILE A 114 -2.88 -18.51 18.08
CA ILE A 114 -4.22 -18.28 17.48
C ILE A 114 -4.40 -19.11 16.20
N ILE A 115 -3.32 -19.37 15.44
CA ILE A 115 -3.39 -20.19 14.21
C ILE A 115 -3.75 -21.63 14.55
N ASP A 116 -3.25 -22.19 15.65
CA ASP A 116 -3.57 -23.55 16.06
C ASP A 116 -5.05 -23.68 16.48
N GLU A 117 -5.67 -22.63 16.98
CA GLU A 117 -7.10 -22.58 17.33
C GLU A 117 -7.97 -22.40 16.08
N ALA A 118 -7.57 -21.58 15.12
CA ALA A 118 -8.30 -21.34 13.86
C ALA A 118 -8.24 -22.51 12.87
N LEU A 119 -7.19 -23.35 12.92
CA LEU A 119 -7.10 -24.56 12.10
C LEU A 119 -8.05 -25.68 12.55
N ASN A 120 -8.67 -25.55 13.74
CA ASN A 120 -9.68 -26.47 14.26
C ASN A 120 -11.12 -25.98 14.08
N GLU A 121 -11.36 -24.90 13.30
CA GLU A 121 -12.73 -24.48 12.99
C GLU A 121 -13.42 -25.49 12.06
N PRO A 122 -14.75 -25.75 12.29
CA PRO A 122 -15.48 -26.70 11.49
C PRO A 122 -15.56 -26.29 10.01
N GLU A 123 -15.68 -27.32 9.16
CA GLU A 123 -15.75 -27.21 7.70
C GLU A 123 -16.60 -26.03 7.23
N SER A 124 -16.09 -25.32 6.24
CA SER A 124 -16.73 -24.16 5.62
C SER A 124 -18.22 -24.41 5.36
N GLU A 125 -19.09 -23.55 5.89
CA GLU A 125 -20.52 -23.60 5.61
C GLU A 125 -20.74 -23.68 4.09
N GLU A 126 -21.58 -24.64 3.70
CA GLU A 126 -21.88 -24.87 2.28
C GLU A 126 -22.53 -23.62 1.67
N ILE A 127 -21.96 -23.11 0.58
CA ILE A 127 -22.52 -21.94 -0.13
C ILE A 127 -23.85 -22.35 -0.75
N THR A 128 -24.96 -21.95 -0.10
CA THR A 128 -26.33 -22.18 -0.59
C THR A 128 -26.85 -20.95 -1.35
N PRO A 129 -27.86 -21.11 -2.22
CA PRO A 129 -28.51 -19.97 -2.87
C PRO A 129 -29.07 -18.95 -1.87
N GLU A 130 -29.66 -19.43 -0.75
CA GLU A 130 -30.24 -18.59 0.30
C GLU A 130 -29.15 -17.78 1.03
N PHE A 131 -27.97 -18.39 1.26
CA PHE A 131 -26.82 -17.69 1.82
C PHE A 131 -26.36 -16.56 0.90
N ILE A 132 -26.27 -16.81 -0.42
CA ILE A 132 -25.89 -15.78 -1.41
C ILE A 132 -26.92 -14.66 -1.48
N GLU A 133 -28.21 -14.97 -1.38
CA GLU A 133 -29.27 -13.96 -1.34
C GLU A 133 -29.12 -13.07 -0.11
N CYS A 134 -28.94 -13.65 1.08
CA CYS A 134 -28.71 -12.92 2.32
C CYS A 134 -27.45 -12.04 2.25
N VAL A 135 -26.32 -12.57 1.76
CA VAL A 135 -25.08 -11.80 1.60
C VAL A 135 -25.28 -10.67 0.58
N THR A 136 -26.05 -10.90 -0.49
CA THR A 136 -26.32 -9.88 -1.51
C THR A 136 -27.18 -8.76 -0.92
N GLU A 137 -28.21 -9.06 -0.16
CA GLU A 137 -29.04 -8.08 0.53
C GLU A 137 -28.21 -7.23 1.51
N ASN A 138 -27.37 -7.85 2.32
CA ASN A 138 -26.48 -7.14 3.23
C ASN A 138 -25.49 -6.23 2.48
N ALA A 139 -24.93 -6.72 1.38
CA ALA A 139 -24.01 -5.95 0.55
C ALA A 139 -24.69 -4.74 -0.13
N GLU A 140 -25.94 -4.88 -0.57
CA GLU A 140 -26.76 -3.79 -1.12
C GLU A 140 -27.09 -2.75 -0.05
N ASN A 141 -27.34 -3.18 1.18
CA ASN A 141 -27.52 -2.33 2.36
C ASN A 141 -26.23 -1.66 2.85
N GLY A 142 -25.10 -1.92 2.20
CA GLY A 142 -23.84 -1.23 2.45
C GLY A 142 -22.87 -1.97 3.37
N ASP A 143 -23.16 -3.22 3.75
CA ASP A 143 -22.23 -4.01 4.57
C ASP A 143 -20.92 -4.29 3.81
N SER A 144 -19.81 -3.80 4.37
CA SER A 144 -18.49 -3.86 3.74
C SER A 144 -17.96 -5.30 3.62
N ALA A 145 -18.20 -6.12 4.63
CA ALA A 145 -17.77 -7.52 4.64
C ALA A 145 -18.50 -8.33 3.57
N SER A 146 -19.81 -8.15 3.44
CA SER A 146 -20.62 -8.79 2.41
C SER A 146 -20.22 -8.33 1.00
N GLN A 147 -19.87 -7.06 0.82
CA GLN A 147 -19.37 -6.55 -0.46
C GLN A 147 -18.01 -7.16 -0.82
N GLU A 148 -17.09 -7.27 0.14
CA GLU A 148 -15.81 -7.95 -0.03
C GLU A 148 -16.00 -9.42 -0.39
N TYR A 149 -16.89 -10.12 0.34
CA TYR A 149 -17.22 -11.52 0.09
C TYR A 149 -17.71 -11.75 -1.35
N LEU A 150 -18.70 -10.96 -1.80
CA LEU A 150 -19.22 -11.06 -3.17
C LEU A 150 -18.18 -10.72 -4.22
N ALA A 151 -17.32 -9.72 -3.96
CA ALA A 151 -16.22 -9.39 -4.85
C ALA A 151 -15.26 -10.58 -5.02
N ASN A 152 -14.86 -11.22 -3.92
CA ASN A 152 -13.99 -12.39 -3.96
C ASN A 152 -14.65 -13.58 -4.66
N LEU A 153 -15.94 -13.83 -4.37
CA LEU A 153 -16.70 -14.88 -4.98
C LEU A 153 -16.77 -14.74 -6.50
N TYR A 154 -17.15 -13.55 -7.00
CA TYR A 154 -17.21 -13.31 -8.44
C TYR A 154 -15.83 -13.16 -9.12
N TRP A 155 -14.78 -12.85 -8.36
CA TRP A 155 -13.41 -12.85 -8.86
C TRP A 155 -12.89 -14.26 -9.16
N ARG A 156 -13.11 -15.19 -8.25
CA ARG A 156 -12.58 -16.56 -8.33
C ARG A 156 -13.58 -17.52 -8.98
N GLY A 157 -14.87 -17.33 -8.72
CA GLY A 157 -15.88 -18.35 -8.89
C GLY A 157 -15.71 -19.49 -7.88
N ASP A 158 -16.66 -20.37 -7.82
CA ASP A 158 -16.60 -21.64 -7.13
C ASP A 158 -17.31 -22.74 -7.96
N GLU A 159 -17.58 -23.90 -7.36
CA GLU A 159 -18.27 -25.00 -8.04
C GLU A 159 -19.70 -24.64 -8.47
N LYS A 160 -20.39 -23.78 -7.75
CA LYS A 160 -21.79 -23.38 -7.96
C LYS A 160 -21.93 -22.01 -8.67
N ILE A 161 -20.99 -21.10 -8.47
CA ILE A 161 -21.04 -19.73 -8.97
C ILE A 161 -19.86 -19.46 -9.90
N LYS A 162 -20.14 -19.23 -11.17
CA LYS A 162 -19.11 -18.90 -12.16
C LYS A 162 -18.53 -17.50 -11.90
N ALA A 163 -17.23 -17.38 -12.09
CA ALA A 163 -16.55 -16.08 -12.08
C ALA A 163 -17.26 -15.10 -13.04
N ASN A 164 -17.46 -13.86 -12.56
CA ASN A 164 -18.14 -12.82 -13.32
C ASN A 164 -17.44 -11.47 -13.12
N ASN A 165 -16.77 -11.01 -14.16
CA ASN A 165 -15.97 -9.79 -14.10
C ASN A 165 -16.79 -8.51 -13.82
N GLU A 166 -18.03 -8.41 -14.33
CA GLU A 166 -18.87 -7.23 -14.15
C GLU A 166 -19.34 -7.14 -12.70
N LYS A 167 -19.86 -8.25 -12.16
CA LYS A 167 -20.26 -8.34 -10.75
C LYS A 167 -19.06 -8.16 -9.81
N PHE A 168 -17.91 -8.75 -10.15
CA PHE A 168 -16.67 -8.52 -9.41
C PHE A 168 -16.33 -7.03 -9.33
N VAL A 169 -16.24 -6.33 -10.48
CA VAL A 169 -15.90 -4.91 -10.51
C VAL A 169 -16.90 -4.10 -9.69
N TYR A 170 -18.19 -4.37 -9.84
CA TYR A 170 -19.25 -3.67 -9.12
C TYR A 170 -19.09 -3.77 -7.59
N TRP A 171 -18.93 -4.99 -7.07
CA TRP A 171 -18.79 -5.20 -5.63
C TRP A 171 -17.43 -4.76 -5.09
N ALA A 172 -16.36 -5.05 -5.84
CA ALA A 172 -15.02 -4.65 -5.46
C ALA A 172 -14.85 -3.12 -5.38
N GLU A 173 -15.47 -2.35 -6.28
CA GLU A 173 -15.46 -0.89 -6.19
C GLU A 173 -16.19 -0.38 -4.94
N LYS A 174 -17.32 -0.98 -4.59
CA LYS A 174 -18.05 -0.61 -3.37
C LYS A 174 -17.23 -0.90 -2.12
N ALA A 175 -16.69 -2.11 -1.99
CA ALA A 175 -15.84 -2.51 -0.86
C ALA A 175 -14.57 -1.63 -0.76
N ALA A 176 -13.88 -1.40 -1.87
CA ALA A 176 -12.67 -0.57 -1.89
C ALA A 176 -12.93 0.89 -1.48
N ARG A 177 -14.08 1.47 -1.83
CA ARG A 177 -14.49 2.81 -1.38
C ARG A 177 -14.74 2.86 0.13
N GLN A 178 -15.12 1.78 0.75
CA GLN A 178 -15.27 1.63 2.19
C GLN A 178 -13.96 1.30 2.90
N GLY A 179 -12.87 1.16 2.16
CA GLY A 179 -11.53 0.97 2.72
C GLY A 179 -11.01 -0.47 2.64
N ASP A 180 -11.70 -1.35 1.92
CA ASP A 180 -11.17 -2.69 1.68
C ASP A 180 -9.99 -2.63 0.70
N TYR A 181 -8.80 -2.85 1.26
CA TYR A 181 -7.53 -2.81 0.51
C TYR A 181 -7.36 -4.01 -0.41
N LEU A 182 -7.97 -5.15 -0.09
CA LEU A 182 -7.87 -6.38 -0.87
C LEU A 182 -8.68 -6.28 -2.17
N SER A 183 -9.91 -5.79 -2.10
CA SER A 183 -10.74 -5.49 -3.28
C SER A 183 -10.06 -4.45 -4.17
N ALA A 184 -9.46 -3.40 -3.59
CA ALA A 184 -8.69 -2.43 -4.35
C ALA A 184 -7.48 -3.07 -5.06
N PHE A 185 -6.79 -4.02 -4.42
CA PHE A 185 -5.69 -4.75 -5.03
C PHE A 185 -6.16 -5.65 -6.18
N HIS A 186 -7.28 -6.37 -6.01
CA HIS A 186 -7.85 -7.22 -7.06
C HIS A 186 -8.33 -6.40 -8.27
N LEU A 187 -8.93 -5.23 -8.04
CA LEU A 187 -9.24 -4.28 -9.13
C LEU A 187 -7.97 -3.85 -9.89
N GLY A 188 -6.90 -3.55 -9.17
CA GLY A 188 -5.60 -3.25 -9.79
C GLY A 188 -5.11 -4.38 -10.71
N ARG A 189 -5.19 -5.63 -10.24
CA ARG A 189 -4.85 -6.83 -11.03
C ARG A 189 -5.76 -6.97 -12.26
N TYR A 190 -7.06 -6.82 -12.08
CA TYR A 190 -8.03 -6.89 -13.17
C TYR A 190 -7.70 -5.88 -14.29
N TYR A 191 -7.51 -4.61 -13.96
CA TYR A 191 -7.19 -3.58 -14.95
C TYR A 191 -5.80 -3.76 -15.56
N GLU A 192 -4.85 -4.34 -14.82
CA GLU A 192 -3.53 -4.71 -15.36
C GLU A 192 -3.63 -5.78 -16.44
N THR A 193 -4.44 -6.83 -16.24
CA THR A 193 -4.69 -7.87 -17.27
C THR A 193 -5.34 -7.30 -18.52
N LYS A 194 -6.18 -6.27 -18.37
CA LYS A 194 -6.80 -5.54 -19.49
C LYS A 194 -5.86 -4.50 -20.13
N ARG A 195 -4.60 -4.38 -19.68
CA ARG A 195 -3.61 -3.38 -20.11
C ARG A 195 -4.05 -1.93 -19.88
N GLN A 196 -5.05 -1.72 -19.02
CA GLN A 196 -5.53 -0.39 -18.61
C GLN A 196 -4.67 0.14 -17.46
N TYR A 197 -3.40 0.41 -17.74
CA TYR A 197 -2.40 0.71 -16.71
C TYR A 197 -2.69 1.96 -15.87
N LYS A 198 -3.42 2.94 -16.41
CA LYS A 198 -3.87 4.11 -15.64
C LYS A 198 -4.83 3.70 -14.53
N ASN A 199 -5.83 2.88 -14.87
CA ASN A 199 -6.80 2.35 -13.89
C ASN A 199 -6.12 1.41 -12.89
N ALA A 200 -5.26 0.51 -13.38
CA ALA A 200 -4.47 -0.37 -12.51
C ALA A 200 -3.62 0.42 -11.52
N SER A 201 -2.92 1.48 -11.97
CA SER A 201 -2.12 2.35 -11.11
C SER A 201 -2.97 3.01 -10.03
N ASN A 202 -4.17 3.52 -10.37
CA ASN A 202 -5.07 4.15 -9.41
C ASN A 202 -5.53 3.17 -8.32
N TRP A 203 -5.93 1.95 -8.71
CA TRP A 203 -6.39 0.96 -7.75
C TRP A 203 -5.26 0.39 -6.88
N TYR A 204 -4.09 0.09 -7.45
CA TYR A 204 -2.92 -0.30 -6.66
C TYR A 204 -2.44 0.81 -5.70
N LYS A 205 -2.54 2.08 -6.12
CA LYS A 205 -2.28 3.23 -5.23
C LYS A 205 -3.23 3.24 -4.04
N THR A 206 -4.53 3.01 -4.28
CA THR A 206 -5.54 2.93 -3.23
C THR A 206 -5.22 1.78 -2.29
N ALA A 207 -4.98 0.57 -2.80
CA ALA A 207 -4.61 -0.60 -2.01
C ALA A 207 -3.37 -0.36 -1.15
N ALA A 208 -2.30 0.17 -1.75
CA ALA A 208 -1.05 0.46 -1.04
C ALA A 208 -1.25 1.52 0.06
N LYS A 209 -2.01 2.58 -0.21
CA LYS A 209 -2.32 3.62 0.78
C LYS A 209 -3.06 3.06 1.98
N LEU A 210 -4.12 2.29 1.74
CA LEU A 210 -4.93 1.68 2.80
C LEU A 210 -4.10 0.70 3.64
N ASN A 211 -3.29 -0.12 2.99
CA ASN A 211 -2.44 -1.09 3.67
C ASN A 211 -1.32 -0.43 4.49
N ILE A 212 -0.70 0.63 3.98
CA ILE A 212 0.28 1.44 4.74
C ILE A 212 -0.38 2.07 5.97
N MET A 213 -1.61 2.59 5.84
CA MET A 213 -2.35 3.16 6.97
C MET A 213 -2.68 2.11 8.03
N ARG A 214 -3.09 0.90 7.60
CA ARG A 214 -3.33 -0.24 8.49
C ARG A 214 -2.07 -0.62 9.25
N ARG A 215 -0.94 -0.79 8.55
CA ARG A 215 0.37 -1.08 9.16
C ARG A 215 0.73 -0.06 10.24
N ASN A 216 0.60 1.24 9.93
CA ASN A 216 0.96 2.30 10.87
C ASN A 216 0.09 2.28 12.13
N LYS A 217 -1.22 1.95 12.01
CA LYS A 217 -2.10 1.77 13.17
C LYS A 217 -1.66 0.62 14.08
N ILE A 218 -1.23 -0.50 13.49
CA ILE A 218 -0.76 -1.67 14.22
C ILE A 218 0.54 -1.35 14.97
N THR A 219 1.51 -0.76 14.28
CA THR A 219 2.81 -0.42 14.90
C THR A 219 2.68 0.60 16.02
N THR A 220 1.78 1.58 15.91
CA THR A 220 1.52 2.54 17.00
C THR A 220 0.81 1.90 18.19
N ARG A 221 -0.11 0.95 17.98
CA ARG A 221 -0.74 0.18 19.08
C ARG A 221 0.30 -0.62 19.87
N ASN A 222 1.17 -1.35 19.17
CA ASN A 222 2.21 -2.16 19.81
C ASN A 222 3.23 -1.32 20.57
N SER A 223 3.52 -0.08 20.10
CA SER A 223 4.43 0.86 20.77
C SER A 223 3.84 1.49 22.04
N SER A 224 2.52 1.59 22.15
CA SER A 224 1.84 2.20 23.28
C SER A 224 1.45 1.22 24.41
N GLY A 225 1.77 -0.06 24.28
CA GLY A 225 1.57 -1.08 25.33
C GLY A 225 0.12 -1.36 25.71
N ASN A 226 -0.85 -0.86 24.98
CA ASN A 226 -2.27 -1.11 25.24
C ASN A 226 -2.69 -2.47 24.63
N TYR A 227 -2.46 -3.53 25.39
CA TYR A 227 -3.16 -4.80 25.16
C TYR A 227 -4.64 -4.60 25.50
N ILE A 228 -5.49 -4.83 24.53
CA ILE A 228 -6.93 -5.00 24.79
C ILE A 228 -7.06 -6.39 25.44
N LYS A 229 -7.49 -6.39 26.71
CA LYS A 229 -7.92 -7.60 27.40
C LYS A 229 -9.22 -8.11 26.81
#